data_90278210fa55a614a55f6a6f367196b1
#
_entry.id   90278210fa55a614a55f6a6f367196b1
#
_cell.length_a   1.000
_cell.length_b   1.000
_cell.length_c   1.000
_cell.angle_alpha   90.00
_cell.angle_beta   90.00
_cell.angle_gamma   90.00
#
_symmetry.space_group_name_H-M   'P 1'
#
loop_
_entity.id
_entity.type
_entity.pdbx_description
1 polymer ?
#
loop_
_entity_poly.entity_id
_entity_poly.type
_entity_poly.pdbx_seq_one_letter_code
_entity_poly.pdbx_strand_id
1 'polypeptide(L)'
;MLMVTSREENAFKRFTLEGQYIDTIPLPGAWVCRPVIKGDYLYAAVLQSQHRQGQESGFVTILDKNNKVVSNLAGSTPTYQGQVLTDMYQTVKAFKYPHDVCIDDEENLYVAQWNSGHVFPYKLTPIV
;
A
#
# COMPACT_ATOMS: atom_id res chain seq x y z
N MET A 1 15.28 -12.34 2.34
CA MET A 1 13.85 -12.57 2.10
C MET A 1 13.38 -11.66 0.97
N LEU A 2 12.58 -12.18 0.08
CA LEU A 2 11.95 -11.41 -0.98
C LEU A 2 10.48 -11.22 -0.68
N MET A 3 9.97 -10.02 -0.92
CA MET A 3 8.54 -9.74 -0.85
C MET A 3 8.06 -9.34 -2.24
N VAL A 4 7.05 -10.04 -2.72
CA VAL A 4 6.56 -9.92 -4.10
C VAL A 4 5.09 -9.51 -4.06
N THR A 5 4.75 -8.53 -4.88
CA THR A 5 3.36 -8.10 -5.03
C THR A 5 2.58 -9.09 -5.88
N SER A 6 1.44 -9.54 -5.36
CA SER A 6 0.45 -10.30 -6.12
C SER A 6 -0.83 -9.46 -6.15
N ARG A 7 -0.89 -8.54 -7.10
CA ARG A 7 -1.90 -7.48 -7.13
C ARG A 7 -3.33 -8.02 -7.23
N GLU A 8 -3.57 -8.94 -8.15
CA GLU A 8 -4.90 -9.47 -8.38
C GLU A 8 -5.38 -10.40 -7.25
N GLU A 9 -4.45 -10.88 -6.44
CA GLU A 9 -4.78 -11.64 -5.24
C GLU A 9 -4.88 -10.75 -4.00
N ASN A 10 -4.71 -9.44 -4.15
CA ASN A 10 -4.72 -8.47 -3.05
C ASN A 10 -3.78 -8.88 -1.93
N ALA A 11 -2.51 -9.10 -2.26
CA ALA A 11 -1.57 -9.64 -1.29
C ALA A 11 -0.11 -9.32 -1.63
N PHE A 12 0.73 -9.37 -0.61
CA PHE A 12 2.16 -9.62 -0.78
C PHE A 12 2.46 -11.09 -0.49
N LYS A 13 3.41 -11.66 -1.23
CA LYS A 13 3.91 -13.00 -0.98
C LYS A 13 5.38 -12.93 -0.60
N ARG A 14 5.79 -13.69 0.40
CA ARG A 14 7.16 -13.72 0.85
C ARG A 14 7.85 -15.02 0.44
N PHE A 15 9.10 -14.87 0.05
CA PHE A 15 9.94 -15.98 -0.40
C PHE A 15 11.32 -15.87 0.23
N THR A 16 12.00 -17.00 0.37
CA THR A 16 13.44 -16.99 0.68
C THR A 16 14.22 -16.46 -0.53
N LEU A 17 15.50 -16.14 -0.33
CA LEU A 17 16.37 -15.71 -1.44
C LEU A 17 16.57 -16.83 -2.45
N GLU A 18 16.37 -18.08 -2.07
CA GLU A 18 16.44 -19.25 -2.95
C GLU A 18 15.12 -19.50 -3.70
N GLY A 19 14.08 -18.68 -3.45
CA GLY A 19 12.82 -18.77 -4.15
C GLY A 19 11.78 -19.69 -3.51
N GLN A 20 12.00 -20.13 -2.27
CA GLN A 20 11.02 -20.96 -1.57
C GLN A 20 9.92 -20.08 -0.95
N TYR A 21 8.68 -20.46 -1.14
CA TYR A 21 7.52 -19.75 -0.59
C TYR A 21 7.50 -19.85 0.94
N ILE A 22 7.28 -18.71 1.61
CA ILE A 22 7.15 -18.62 3.07
C ILE A 22 5.69 -18.44 3.47
N ASP A 23 5.07 -17.33 3.09
CA ASP A 23 3.69 -17.02 3.44
C ASP A 23 3.11 -15.91 2.56
N THR A 24 1.85 -15.60 2.82
CA THR A 24 1.10 -14.55 2.15
C THR A 24 0.60 -13.54 3.18
N ILE A 25 0.76 -12.25 2.88
CA ILE A 25 0.21 -11.15 3.66
C ILE A 25 -1.03 -10.64 2.92
N PRO A 26 -2.25 -10.98 3.36
CA PRO A 26 -3.47 -10.54 2.70
C PRO A 26 -3.69 -9.03 2.88
N LEU A 27 -4.09 -8.36 1.82
CA LEU A 27 -4.45 -6.94 1.82
C LEU A 27 -5.82 -6.80 1.13
N PRO A 28 -6.88 -7.31 1.76
CA PRO A 28 -8.19 -7.39 1.12
C PRO A 28 -8.68 -6.01 0.69
N GLY A 29 -9.22 -5.94 -0.51
CA GLY A 29 -9.73 -4.69 -1.09
C GLY A 29 -8.66 -3.82 -1.75
N ALA A 30 -7.38 -4.15 -1.66
CA ALA A 30 -6.29 -3.31 -2.15
C ALA A 30 -5.57 -3.92 -3.35
N TRP A 31 -5.61 -3.26 -4.49
CA TRP A 31 -4.75 -3.57 -5.63
C TRP A 31 -3.39 -2.92 -5.39
N VAL A 32 -2.57 -3.58 -4.62
CA VAL A 32 -1.31 -3.06 -4.10
C VAL A 32 -0.21 -3.06 -5.16
N CYS A 33 0.69 -2.09 -5.03
CA CYS A 33 1.89 -1.96 -5.84
C CYS A 33 3.12 -2.41 -5.06
N ARG A 34 4.28 -1.88 -5.38
CA ARG A 34 5.57 -2.31 -4.81
C ARG A 34 5.66 -1.97 -3.32
N PRO A 35 6.07 -2.92 -2.46
CA PRO A 35 6.37 -2.60 -1.06
C PRO A 35 7.71 -1.88 -0.95
N VAL A 36 7.78 -0.87 -0.10
CA VAL A 36 8.99 -0.11 0.21
C VAL A 36 9.18 -0.10 1.71
N ILE A 37 10.32 -0.58 2.18
CA ILE A 37 10.61 -0.68 3.62
C ILE A 37 11.52 0.49 4.03
N LYS A 38 11.13 1.19 5.09
CA LYS A 38 11.94 2.21 5.73
C LYS A 38 11.79 2.05 7.25
N GLY A 39 12.89 1.69 7.92
CA GLY A 39 12.85 1.41 9.36
C GLY A 39 11.93 0.25 9.69
N ASP A 40 11.02 0.48 10.63
CA ASP A 40 10.08 -0.55 11.10
C ASP A 40 8.80 -0.62 10.29
N TYR A 41 8.65 0.19 9.23
CA TYR A 41 7.42 0.28 8.46
C TYR A 41 7.62 -0.10 7.01
N LEU A 42 6.54 -0.61 6.43
CA LEU A 42 6.42 -0.90 5.01
C LEU A 42 5.34 0.00 4.44
N TYR A 43 5.64 0.64 3.32
CA TYR A 43 4.75 1.56 2.63
C TYR A 43 4.46 1.01 1.24
N ALA A 44 3.22 1.08 0.81
CA ALA A 44 2.87 0.67 -0.55
C ALA A 44 1.73 1.51 -1.09
N ALA A 45 1.88 1.96 -2.33
CA ALA A 45 0.77 2.53 -3.06
C ALA A 45 -0.25 1.44 -3.36
N VAL A 46 -1.53 1.80 -3.32
CA VAL A 46 -2.63 0.96 -3.74
C VAL A 46 -3.21 1.62 -5.00
N LEU A 47 -3.03 0.97 -6.14
CA LEU A 47 -3.42 1.54 -7.44
C LEU A 47 -4.89 1.93 -7.46
N GLN A 48 -5.73 1.05 -6.92
CA GLN A 48 -7.16 1.29 -6.81
C GLN A 48 -7.79 0.31 -5.81
N SER A 49 -8.95 0.69 -5.28
CA SER A 49 -9.75 -0.20 -4.46
C SER A 49 -10.34 -1.30 -5.35
N GLN A 50 -10.29 -2.54 -4.88
CA GLN A 50 -10.68 -3.71 -5.66
C GLN A 50 -12.10 -3.58 -6.24
N HIS A 51 -13.02 -3.05 -5.46
CA HIS A 51 -14.44 -2.97 -5.84
C HIS A 51 -14.80 -1.66 -6.57
N ARG A 52 -13.80 -0.81 -6.85
CA ARG A 52 -13.98 0.47 -7.53
C ARG A 52 -12.90 0.69 -8.58
N GLN A 53 -12.68 -0.34 -9.41
CA GLN A 53 -11.69 -0.28 -10.47
C GLN A 53 -12.04 0.79 -11.49
N GLY A 54 -11.02 1.53 -11.95
CA GLY A 54 -11.20 2.59 -12.94
C GLY A 54 -11.79 3.89 -12.39
N GLN A 55 -11.95 4.03 -11.07
CA GLN A 55 -12.59 5.18 -10.45
C GLN A 55 -11.62 6.08 -9.66
N GLU A 56 -10.32 6.02 -9.96
CA GLU A 56 -9.31 6.76 -9.20
C GLU A 56 -9.45 6.50 -7.70
N SER A 57 -9.59 5.23 -7.32
CA SER A 57 -9.95 4.81 -5.95
C SER A 57 -8.75 4.35 -5.14
N GLY A 58 -7.55 4.81 -5.49
CA GLY A 58 -6.32 4.41 -4.81
C GLY A 58 -6.08 5.14 -3.49
N PHE A 59 -5.14 4.59 -2.73
CA PHE A 59 -4.70 5.13 -1.45
C PHE A 59 -3.29 4.61 -1.16
N VAL A 60 -2.75 4.88 0.03
CA VAL A 60 -1.45 4.35 0.45
C VAL A 60 -1.65 3.57 1.72
N THR A 61 -1.15 2.34 1.75
CA THR A 61 -1.22 1.47 2.93
C THR A 61 0.14 1.40 3.63
N ILE A 62 0.10 1.36 4.96
CA ILE A 62 1.30 1.31 5.80
C ILE A 62 1.16 0.11 6.75
N LEU A 63 2.18 -0.75 6.73
CA LEU A 63 2.26 -1.92 7.59
C LEU A 63 3.38 -1.73 8.63
N ASP A 64 3.21 -2.33 9.79
CA ASP A 64 4.27 -2.38 10.80
C ASP A 64 5.23 -3.56 10.55
N LYS A 65 6.22 -3.71 11.43
CA LYS A 65 7.23 -4.77 11.31
C LYS A 65 6.66 -6.19 11.49
N ASN A 66 5.43 -6.31 11.99
CA ASN A 66 4.71 -7.58 12.11
C ASN A 66 3.79 -7.84 10.92
N ASN A 67 3.92 -7.03 9.86
CA ASN A 67 3.11 -7.12 8.64
C ASN A 67 1.62 -6.86 8.87
N LYS A 68 1.29 -6.08 9.90
CA LYS A 68 -0.07 -5.63 10.17
C LYS A 68 -0.28 -4.24 9.57
N VAL A 69 -1.40 -4.05 8.89
CA VAL A 69 -1.77 -2.72 8.40
C VAL A 69 -2.11 -1.83 9.59
N VAL A 70 -1.41 -0.73 9.72
CA VAL A 70 -1.59 0.22 10.83
C VAL A 70 -2.19 1.54 10.38
N SER A 71 -2.09 1.87 9.09
CA SER A 71 -2.64 3.13 8.56
C SER A 71 -2.90 3.02 7.08
N ASN A 72 -3.94 3.69 6.62
CA ASN A 72 -4.21 3.90 5.20
C ASN A 72 -4.38 5.40 4.97
N LEU A 73 -3.49 5.98 4.17
CA LEU A 73 -3.56 7.40 3.81
C LEU A 73 -4.60 7.57 2.70
N ALA A 74 -5.63 8.36 2.94
CA ALA A 74 -6.81 8.53 2.08
C ALA A 74 -7.64 7.24 1.94
N GLY A 75 -7.49 6.30 2.87
CA GLY A 75 -8.21 5.04 2.89
C GLY A 75 -8.91 4.75 4.20
N SER A 76 -9.64 3.66 4.23
CA SER A 76 -10.38 3.22 5.40
C SER A 76 -9.46 2.96 6.60
N THR A 77 -9.97 3.15 7.80
CA THR A 77 -9.26 2.77 9.02
C THR A 77 -9.08 1.26 9.04
N PRO A 78 -7.82 0.77 9.18
CA PRO A 78 -7.59 -0.67 9.21
C PRO A 78 -8.34 -1.30 10.38
N THR A 79 -9.10 -2.34 10.10
CA THR A 79 -9.92 -3.03 11.09
C THR A 79 -9.68 -4.53 11.00
N TYR A 80 -9.32 -5.13 12.13
CA TYR A 80 -9.08 -6.57 12.23
C TYR A 80 -10.18 -7.23 13.04
N GLN A 81 -10.65 -8.37 12.56
CA GLN A 81 -11.51 -9.28 13.33
C GLN A 81 -10.63 -10.47 13.72
N GLY A 82 -10.11 -10.47 14.94
CA GLY A 82 -9.06 -11.39 15.34
C GLY A 82 -7.78 -11.09 14.54
N GLN A 83 -7.31 -12.05 13.77
CA GLN A 83 -6.13 -11.91 12.92
C GLN A 83 -6.47 -11.57 11.47
N VAL A 84 -7.74 -11.38 11.14
CA VAL A 84 -8.21 -11.18 9.77
C VAL A 84 -8.49 -9.71 9.53
N LEU A 85 -7.78 -9.12 8.58
CA LEU A 85 -8.01 -7.75 8.12
C LEU A 85 -9.30 -7.70 7.29
N THR A 86 -10.16 -6.73 7.60
CA THR A 86 -11.36 -6.49 6.80
C THR A 86 -11.02 -5.71 5.53
N ASP A 87 -11.92 -5.71 4.55
CA ASP A 87 -11.71 -5.03 3.27
C ASP A 87 -11.34 -3.57 3.46
N MET A 88 -10.27 -3.16 2.76
CA MET A 88 -9.83 -1.79 2.71
C MET A 88 -10.36 -1.10 1.46
N TYR A 89 -10.56 0.20 1.54
CA TYR A 89 -11.09 0.99 0.43
C TYR A 89 -10.71 2.46 0.59
N GLN A 90 -10.74 3.20 -0.51
CA GLN A 90 -10.51 4.64 -0.49
C GLN A 90 -11.64 5.36 0.25
N THR A 91 -11.28 6.35 1.07
CA THR A 91 -12.26 7.22 1.74
C THR A 91 -12.18 8.67 1.25
N VAL A 92 -11.01 9.09 0.76
CA VAL A 92 -10.78 10.44 0.24
C VAL A 92 -10.13 10.33 -1.13
N LYS A 93 -10.61 11.07 -2.10
CA LYS A 93 -10.06 11.08 -3.45
C LYS A 93 -8.87 12.03 -3.53
N ALA A 94 -7.76 11.65 -2.87
CA ALA A 94 -6.54 12.46 -2.82
C ALA A 94 -5.57 12.13 -3.96
N PHE A 95 -5.56 10.89 -4.43
CA PHE A 95 -4.59 10.41 -5.42
C PHE A 95 -5.28 10.00 -6.71
N LYS A 96 -4.53 10.15 -7.84
CA LYS A 96 -4.94 9.60 -9.13
C LYS A 96 -4.00 8.42 -9.44
N TYR A 97 -4.48 7.20 -9.29
CA TYR A 97 -3.74 5.97 -9.55
C TYR A 97 -2.34 5.97 -8.92
N PRO A 98 -2.23 6.04 -7.59
CA PRO A 98 -0.92 5.96 -6.93
C PRO A 98 -0.26 4.64 -7.30
N HIS A 99 1.00 4.69 -7.75
CA HIS A 99 1.65 3.52 -8.34
C HIS A 99 2.93 3.13 -7.63
N ASP A 100 3.63 4.07 -7.02
CA ASP A 100 4.85 3.81 -6.27
C ASP A 100 5.03 4.85 -5.19
N VAL A 101 5.89 4.54 -4.23
CA VAL A 101 6.22 5.45 -3.13
C VAL A 101 7.72 5.45 -2.90
N CYS A 102 8.24 6.55 -2.37
CA CYS A 102 9.56 6.58 -1.74
C CYS A 102 9.50 7.49 -0.53
N ILE A 103 10.46 7.31 0.38
CA ILE A 103 10.49 8.03 1.65
C ILE A 103 11.89 8.58 1.82
N ASP A 104 12.00 9.88 2.13
CA ASP A 104 13.28 10.51 2.39
C ASP A 104 13.70 10.36 3.86
N ASP A 105 14.88 10.90 4.20
CA ASP A 105 15.41 10.78 5.55
C ASP A 105 14.67 11.63 6.58
N GLU A 106 13.85 12.57 6.14
CA GLU A 106 12.97 13.37 6.99
C GLU A 106 11.58 12.76 7.14
N GLU A 107 11.40 11.52 6.62
CA GLU A 107 10.15 10.77 6.63
C GLU A 107 9.04 11.41 5.79
N ASN A 108 9.40 12.25 4.81
CA ASN A 108 8.45 12.69 3.81
C ASN A 108 8.18 11.55 2.83
N LEU A 109 6.91 11.32 2.56
CA LEU A 109 6.46 10.29 1.64
C LEU A 109 6.13 10.93 0.29
N TYR A 110 6.71 10.40 -0.77
CA TYR A 110 6.44 10.83 -2.14
C TYR A 110 5.66 9.72 -2.84
N VAL A 111 4.51 10.07 -3.39
CA VAL A 111 3.61 9.13 -4.06
C VAL A 111 3.60 9.45 -5.55
N ALA A 112 4.18 8.56 -6.35
CA ALA A 112 4.14 8.67 -7.80
C ALA A 112 2.77 8.20 -8.31
N GLN A 113 2.23 8.90 -9.31
CA GLN A 113 0.90 8.64 -9.84
C GLN A 113 0.98 8.23 -11.30
N TRP A 114 0.33 7.12 -11.63
CA TRP A 114 0.27 6.60 -12.98
C TRP A 114 -0.98 7.11 -13.69
N ASN A 115 -0.89 7.34 -15.01
CA ASN A 115 -2.03 7.73 -15.85
C ASN A 115 -2.82 8.91 -15.27
N SER A 116 -2.11 9.90 -14.77
CA SER A 116 -2.68 11.00 -14.00
C SER A 116 -2.84 12.30 -14.79
N GLY A 117 -2.49 12.33 -16.08
CA GLY A 117 -2.59 13.53 -16.90
C GLY A 117 -1.50 14.57 -16.55
N HIS A 118 -0.27 14.13 -16.35
CA HIS A 118 0.89 14.97 -16.01
C HIS A 118 0.81 15.61 -14.61
N VAL A 119 0.13 14.95 -13.67
CA VAL A 119 0.13 15.39 -12.28
C VAL A 119 1.45 15.02 -11.64
N PHE A 120 2.04 15.97 -10.90
CA PHE A 120 3.30 15.73 -10.17
C PHE A 120 3.08 14.74 -9.03
N PRO A 121 4.17 14.08 -8.54
CA PRO A 121 4.07 13.25 -7.36
C PRO A 121 3.55 14.02 -6.15
N TYR A 122 2.73 13.38 -5.35
CA TYR A 122 2.27 13.92 -4.08
C TYR A 122 3.38 13.83 -3.05
N LYS A 123 3.61 14.93 -2.32
CA LYS A 123 4.49 14.91 -1.15
C LYS A 123 3.63 15.00 0.11
N LEU A 124 3.79 14.04 1.00
CA LEU A 124 3.14 14.01 2.30
C LEU A 124 4.17 14.21 3.39
N THR A 125 3.93 15.16 4.27
CA THR A 125 4.83 15.49 5.38
C THR A 125 4.23 14.96 6.67
N PRO A 126 5.04 14.32 7.56
CA PRO A 126 4.53 13.84 8.83
C PRO A 126 3.95 14.99 9.66
N ILE A 127 2.84 14.71 10.34
CA ILE A 127 2.29 15.61 11.37
C ILE A 127 2.92 15.18 12.69
N VAL A 128 3.65 16.10 13.30
CA VAL A 128 4.38 15.82 14.53
C VAL A 128 3.52 16.10 15.74
#